data_4d9182dab5425f5d7a08d425461fda9e
#
_entry.id   4d9182dab5425f5d7a08d425461fda9e
#
_cell.length_a   1.000
_cell.length_b   1.000
_cell.length_c   1.000
_cell.angle_alpha   90.00
_cell.angle_beta   90.00
_cell.angle_gamma   90.00
#
_symmetry.space_group_name_H-M   'P 1'
#
loop_
_entity.id
_entity.type
_entity.pdbx_description
1 polymer ?
#
loop_
_entity_poly.entity_id
_entity_poly.type
_entity_poly.pdbx_seq_one_letter_code
_entity_poly.pdbx_strand_id
1 'polypeptide(L)'
;MQLMCRHSEEGEVDCLNIFDVDVKRFVPQKHEDKVPHMGWNSLHLTEKGKKHPLFKYSKEGDYVYFVHSFYGKDCEESLLATSEYGIPVTASAANGNVMGCQFHPEKSGEVGLRILKAFAEI
;
A
#
# COMPACT_ATOMS: atom_id res chain seq x y z
N MET A 1 4.04 -4.60 -5.08
CA MET A 1 4.63 -4.17 -3.79
C MET A 1 5.08 -5.34 -2.93
N GLN A 2 4.29 -6.37 -2.77
CA GLN A 2 4.62 -7.47 -1.84
C GLN A 2 5.90 -8.21 -2.18
N LEU A 3 6.22 -8.38 -3.45
CA LEU A 3 7.47 -9.04 -3.88
C LEU A 3 8.72 -8.29 -3.41
N MET A 4 8.63 -6.99 -3.21
CA MET A 4 9.73 -6.15 -2.75
C MET A 4 9.91 -6.16 -1.23
N CYS A 5 9.02 -6.84 -0.51
CA CYS A 5 9.07 -6.96 0.94
C CYS A 5 10.12 -7.97 1.40
N ARG A 6 10.24 -8.16 2.72
CA ARG A 6 11.26 -9.02 3.32
C ARG A 6 10.88 -10.50 3.19
N HIS A 7 9.67 -10.85 3.61
CA HIS A 7 9.16 -12.22 3.63
C HIS A 7 7.65 -12.21 3.42
N SER A 8 7.10 -13.28 2.83
CA SER A 8 5.66 -13.41 2.63
C SER A 8 5.14 -14.73 3.19
N GLU A 9 4.01 -14.66 3.90
CA GLU A 9 3.25 -15.83 4.30
C GLU A 9 2.62 -16.53 3.10
N GLU A 10 2.44 -15.84 1.97
CA GLU A 10 1.98 -16.47 0.75
C GLU A 10 3.08 -17.37 0.19
N GLY A 11 2.91 -18.67 0.37
CA GLY A 11 3.91 -19.68 -0.01
C GLY A 11 5.12 -19.75 0.91
N GLU A 12 5.14 -18.99 2.03
CA GLU A 12 6.25 -18.97 3.00
C GLU A 12 7.60 -18.77 2.30
N VAL A 13 7.73 -17.67 1.58
CA VAL A 13 8.93 -17.37 0.78
C VAL A 13 9.61 -16.08 1.21
N ASP A 14 10.92 -16.05 1.08
CA ASP A 14 11.68 -14.81 1.19
C ASP A 14 11.55 -14.02 -0.10
N CYS A 15 11.35 -12.71 0.03
CA CYS A 15 11.17 -11.81 -1.10
C CYS A 15 12.45 -10.99 -1.35
N LEU A 16 12.35 -9.89 -2.10
CA LEU A 16 13.53 -9.13 -2.53
C LEU A 16 14.19 -8.31 -1.40
N ASN A 17 13.51 -8.18 -0.26
CA ASN A 17 14.03 -7.48 0.91
C ASN A 17 14.42 -6.01 0.63
N ILE A 18 13.68 -5.34 -0.24
CA ILE A 18 13.87 -3.91 -0.52
C ILE A 18 13.18 -3.06 0.53
N PHE A 19 11.97 -3.47 0.95
CA PHE A 19 11.22 -2.83 2.03
C PHE A 19 11.33 -3.70 3.30
N ASP A 20 11.43 -3.06 4.44
CA ASP A 20 11.44 -3.71 5.77
C ASP A 20 10.03 -4.11 6.22
N VAL A 21 9.32 -4.82 5.36
CA VAL A 21 7.90 -5.17 5.48
C VAL A 21 7.74 -6.68 5.41
N ASP A 22 6.95 -7.24 6.30
CA ASP A 22 6.51 -8.62 6.22
C ASP A 22 5.10 -8.69 5.63
N VAL A 23 4.88 -9.61 4.70
CA VAL A 23 3.57 -9.85 4.08
C VAL A 23 2.84 -10.92 4.89
N LYS A 24 1.66 -10.56 5.40
CA LYS A 24 0.83 -11.41 6.24
C LYS A 24 -0.53 -11.64 5.60
N ARG A 25 -1.14 -12.77 5.91
CA ARG A 25 -2.50 -13.07 5.47
C ARG A 25 -3.50 -12.30 6.33
N PHE A 26 -4.56 -11.74 5.73
CA PHE A 26 -5.66 -11.16 6.48
C PHE A 26 -6.34 -12.22 7.36
N VAL A 27 -6.56 -11.86 8.62
CA VAL A 27 -7.38 -12.63 9.56
C VAL A 27 -8.58 -11.75 9.87
N PRO A 28 -9.81 -12.12 9.42
CA PRO A 28 -11.00 -11.30 9.69
C PRO A 28 -11.21 -11.12 11.18
N GLN A 29 -11.30 -9.86 11.63
CA GLN A 29 -11.53 -9.52 13.04
C GLN A 29 -13.02 -9.44 13.35
N LYS A 30 -13.84 -9.17 12.32
CA LYS A 30 -15.30 -9.05 12.43
C LYS A 30 -15.95 -9.91 11.36
N HIS A 31 -17.19 -10.29 11.61
CA HIS A 31 -17.94 -11.13 10.70
C HIS A 31 -18.16 -10.47 9.32
N GLU A 32 -18.24 -9.14 9.28
CA GLU A 32 -18.40 -8.39 8.04
C GLU A 32 -17.09 -8.15 7.27
N ASP A 33 -15.93 -8.37 7.90
CA ASP A 33 -14.63 -8.25 7.22
C ASP A 33 -14.44 -9.43 6.28
N LYS A 34 -14.22 -9.16 5.02
CA LYS A 34 -14.06 -10.18 3.98
C LYS A 34 -12.63 -10.27 3.49
N VAL A 35 -12.21 -11.47 3.10
CA VAL A 35 -10.93 -11.73 2.44
C VAL A 35 -11.23 -12.30 1.07
N PRO A 36 -10.72 -11.68 -0.02
CA PRO A 36 -9.77 -10.55 -0.06
C PRO A 36 -10.39 -9.21 0.32
N HIS A 37 -9.54 -8.27 0.74
CA HIS A 37 -9.90 -6.85 0.80
C HIS A 37 -10.14 -6.38 -0.63
N MET A 38 -11.36 -6.04 -0.96
CA MET A 38 -11.76 -5.70 -2.32
C MET A 38 -12.66 -4.49 -2.30
N GLY A 39 -12.32 -3.49 -3.10
CA GLY A 39 -13.11 -2.27 -3.23
C GLY A 39 -12.32 -1.00 -2.98
N TRP A 40 -13.07 0.10 -2.88
CA TRP A 40 -12.51 1.44 -2.67
C TRP A 40 -12.29 1.71 -1.18
N ASN A 41 -11.14 2.28 -0.86
CA ASN A 41 -10.83 2.68 0.50
C ASN A 41 -9.93 3.91 0.49
N SER A 42 -9.95 4.68 1.58
CA SER A 42 -9.22 5.94 1.68
C SER A 42 -7.76 5.72 2.08
N LEU A 43 -6.90 6.61 1.60
CA LEU A 43 -5.49 6.66 1.95
C LEU A 43 -5.26 7.60 3.12
N HIS A 44 -4.44 7.16 4.07
CA HIS A 44 -3.91 7.99 5.14
C HIS A 44 -2.41 8.16 4.90
N LEU A 45 -1.99 9.37 4.54
CA LEU A 45 -0.61 9.67 4.23
C LEU A 45 0.20 9.85 5.52
N THR A 46 1.37 9.22 5.60
CA THR A 46 2.31 9.46 6.69
C THR A 46 3.01 10.80 6.47
N GLU A 47 3.77 11.28 7.46
CA GLU A 47 4.57 12.50 7.29
C GLU A 47 5.55 12.35 6.12
N LYS A 48 6.17 11.19 5.98
CA LYS A 48 7.03 10.86 4.84
C LYS A 48 6.24 10.86 3.54
N GLY A 49 5.03 10.30 3.54
CA GLY A 49 4.15 10.25 2.37
C GLY A 49 3.72 11.63 1.90
N LYS A 50 3.38 12.52 2.84
CA LYS A 50 2.98 13.91 2.51
C LYS A 50 4.08 14.68 1.80
N LYS A 51 5.33 14.36 2.09
CA LYS A 51 6.52 15.03 1.52
C LYS A 51 7.08 14.30 0.30
N HIS A 52 6.62 13.08 0.03
CA HIS A 52 7.17 12.23 -1.02
C HIS A 52 6.65 12.65 -2.40
N PRO A 53 7.51 12.71 -3.44
CA PRO A 53 7.08 13.10 -4.79
C PRO A 53 5.94 12.27 -5.37
N LEU A 54 5.84 10.98 -4.97
CA LEU A 54 4.79 10.09 -5.48
C LEU A 54 3.39 10.61 -5.16
N PHE A 55 3.21 11.30 -4.04
CA PHE A 55 1.92 11.80 -3.59
C PHE A 55 1.77 13.31 -3.68
N LYS A 56 2.61 13.99 -4.50
CA LYS A 56 2.58 15.45 -4.62
C LYS A 56 1.25 16.00 -5.16
N TYR A 57 0.49 15.19 -5.90
CA TYR A 57 -0.83 15.56 -6.42
C TYR A 57 -1.98 14.91 -5.64
N SER A 58 -1.67 14.16 -4.59
CA SER A 58 -2.65 13.43 -3.80
C SER A 58 -2.99 14.17 -2.53
N LYS A 59 -4.15 13.86 -1.96
CA LYS A 59 -4.65 14.46 -0.73
C LYS A 59 -4.95 13.37 0.29
N GLU A 60 -4.83 13.73 1.58
CA GLU A 60 -5.27 12.87 2.67
C GLU A 60 -6.75 12.50 2.45
N GLY A 61 -7.04 11.21 2.57
CA GLY A 61 -8.41 10.71 2.39
C GLY A 61 -8.81 10.38 0.96
N ASP A 62 -7.92 10.54 -0.02
CA ASP A 62 -8.20 10.13 -1.40
C ASP A 62 -8.50 8.63 -1.46
N TYR A 63 -9.53 8.26 -2.24
CA TYR A 63 -9.93 6.85 -2.39
C TYR A 63 -9.20 6.18 -3.53
N VAL A 64 -8.76 4.94 -3.28
CA VAL A 64 -8.10 4.09 -4.26
C VAL A 64 -8.68 2.68 -4.20
N TYR A 65 -8.46 1.89 -5.26
CA TYR A 65 -9.03 0.55 -5.39
C TYR A 65 -8.05 -0.52 -4.92
N PHE A 66 -8.53 -1.39 -4.02
CA PHE A 66 -7.78 -2.53 -3.49
C PHE A 66 -8.39 -3.86 -3.92
N VAL A 67 -7.55 -4.85 -4.16
CA VAL A 67 -7.94 -6.25 -4.26
C VAL A 67 -6.75 -7.11 -3.84
N HIS A 68 -6.74 -7.58 -2.58
CA HIS A 68 -5.64 -8.39 -2.06
C HIS A 68 -6.07 -9.21 -0.83
N SER A 69 -5.43 -10.36 -0.63
CA SER A 69 -5.67 -11.26 0.51
C SER A 69 -4.55 -11.23 1.53
N PHE A 70 -3.40 -10.65 1.18
CA PHE A 70 -2.24 -10.49 2.04
C PHE A 70 -1.91 -9.01 2.14
N TYR A 71 -1.25 -8.60 3.22
CA TYR A 71 -0.93 -7.19 3.44
C TYR A 71 0.47 -7.02 4.03
N GLY A 72 1.07 -5.85 3.80
CA GLY A 72 2.34 -5.50 4.40
C GLY A 72 2.17 -5.03 5.84
N LYS A 73 3.06 -5.48 6.72
CA LYS A 73 3.08 -5.16 8.14
C LYS A 73 4.48 -4.77 8.58
N ASP A 74 4.57 -3.97 9.63
CA ASP A 74 5.81 -3.57 10.28
C ASP A 74 6.76 -2.75 9.38
N CYS A 75 6.21 -1.76 8.69
CA CYS A 75 6.88 -1.01 7.64
C CYS A 75 7.03 0.47 8.03
N GLU A 76 7.59 0.75 9.19
CA GLU A 76 7.63 2.14 9.71
C GLU A 76 8.48 3.07 8.88
N GLU A 77 9.71 2.67 8.53
CA GLU A 77 10.65 3.54 7.80
C GLU A 77 10.28 3.73 6.34
N SER A 78 9.73 2.70 5.70
CA SER A 78 9.36 2.72 4.29
C SER A 78 7.96 3.24 4.03
N LEU A 79 7.14 3.44 5.07
CA LEU A 79 5.71 3.68 4.96
C LEU A 79 5.37 5.06 4.42
N LEU A 80 4.67 5.12 3.28
CA LEU A 80 4.16 6.37 2.70
C LEU A 80 2.68 6.57 3.01
N ALA A 81 1.89 5.49 2.98
CA ALA A 81 0.45 5.58 3.21
C ALA A 81 -0.09 4.29 3.78
N THR A 82 -1.15 4.41 4.57
CA THR A 82 -1.92 3.29 5.12
C THR A 82 -3.37 3.38 4.67
N SER A 83 -4.10 2.29 4.85
CA SER A 83 -5.55 2.27 4.73
C SER A 83 -6.11 1.37 5.82
N GLU A 84 -7.37 1.61 6.23
CA GLU A 84 -8.02 0.85 7.30
C GLU A 84 -8.90 -0.25 6.73
N TYR A 85 -8.65 -1.48 7.13
CA TYR A 85 -9.52 -2.62 6.79
C TYR A 85 -9.61 -3.57 8.00
N GLY A 86 -10.27 -3.11 9.06
CA GLY A 86 -10.28 -3.78 10.36
C GLY A 86 -8.98 -3.57 11.13
N ILE A 87 -7.87 -3.46 10.42
CA ILE A 87 -6.53 -3.13 10.92
C ILE A 87 -5.89 -2.13 9.94
N PRO A 88 -4.90 -1.35 10.37
CA PRO A 88 -4.12 -0.53 9.43
C PRO A 88 -3.31 -1.44 8.51
N VAL A 89 -3.40 -1.21 7.20
CA VAL A 89 -2.60 -1.96 6.22
C VAL A 89 -1.71 -1.00 5.44
N THR A 90 -0.54 -1.48 5.04
CA THR A 90 0.37 -0.69 4.21
C THR A 90 -0.22 -0.51 2.82
N ALA A 91 -0.52 0.72 2.45
CA ALA A 91 -1.04 1.03 1.11
C ALA A 91 0.08 1.38 0.15
N SER A 92 1.13 2.05 0.62
CA SER A 92 2.28 2.42 -0.21
C SER A 92 3.55 2.51 0.63
N ALA A 93 4.67 2.13 0.03
CA ALA A 93 5.99 2.16 0.66
C ALA A 93 7.04 2.61 -0.36
N ALA A 94 8.15 3.17 0.14
CA ALA A 94 9.28 3.56 -0.68
C ALA A 94 10.60 3.39 0.07
N ASN A 95 11.62 3.02 -0.68
CA ASN A 95 13.00 2.98 -0.19
C ASN A 95 13.90 3.53 -1.29
N GLY A 96 14.43 4.75 -1.09
CA GLY A 96 15.19 5.44 -2.12
C GLY A 96 14.32 5.70 -3.36
N ASN A 97 14.77 5.21 -4.50
CA ASN A 97 14.05 5.36 -5.77
C ASN A 97 13.15 4.17 -6.11
N VAL A 98 12.97 3.24 -5.18
CA VAL A 98 12.06 2.11 -5.34
C VAL A 98 10.77 2.41 -4.59
N MET A 99 9.64 2.36 -5.29
CA MET A 99 8.32 2.68 -4.76
C MET A 99 7.33 1.59 -5.11
N GLY A 100 6.34 1.39 -4.24
CA GLY A 100 5.30 0.39 -4.48
C GLY A 100 3.98 0.80 -3.88
N CYS A 101 2.90 0.32 -4.50
CA CYS A 101 1.54 0.49 -4.02
C CYS A 101 0.86 -0.86 -3.91
N GLN A 102 0.11 -1.08 -2.83
CA GLN A 102 -0.73 -2.27 -2.69
C GLN A 102 -1.99 -2.13 -3.54
N PHE A 103 -2.55 -0.92 -3.61
CA PHE A 103 -3.71 -0.64 -4.45
C PHE A 103 -3.30 -0.59 -5.93
N HIS A 104 -4.30 -0.56 -6.80
CA HIS A 104 -4.12 -0.48 -8.26
C HIS A 104 -4.36 0.95 -8.73
N PRO A 105 -3.31 1.74 -8.97
CA PRO A 105 -3.48 3.12 -9.47
C PRO A 105 -4.27 3.16 -10.79
N GLU A 106 -4.04 2.19 -11.67
CA GLU A 106 -4.72 2.11 -12.98
C GLU A 106 -6.23 1.84 -12.86
N LYS A 107 -6.67 1.39 -11.69
CA LYS A 107 -8.09 1.15 -11.40
C LYS A 107 -8.68 2.15 -10.42
N SER A 108 -7.93 3.18 -10.07
CA SER A 108 -8.29 4.14 -9.02
C SER A 108 -8.74 5.50 -9.58
N GLY A 109 -9.22 5.54 -10.83
CA GLY A 109 -9.78 6.74 -11.44
C GLY A 109 -8.79 7.89 -11.51
N GLU A 110 -9.26 9.12 -11.31
CA GLU A 110 -8.42 10.31 -11.38
C GLU A 110 -7.34 10.35 -10.29
N VAL A 111 -7.63 9.85 -9.09
CA VAL A 111 -6.64 9.75 -8.01
C VAL A 111 -5.47 8.90 -8.47
N GLY A 112 -5.75 7.74 -9.07
CA GLY A 112 -4.73 6.86 -9.59
C GLY A 112 -3.91 7.49 -10.72
N LEU A 113 -4.57 8.20 -11.62
CA LEU A 113 -3.89 8.91 -12.72
C LEU A 113 -2.93 9.98 -12.18
N ARG A 114 -3.31 10.70 -11.13
CA ARG A 114 -2.44 11.69 -10.50
C ARG A 114 -1.20 11.06 -9.87
N ILE A 115 -1.36 9.87 -9.27
CA ILE A 115 -0.24 9.11 -8.70
C ILE A 115 0.71 8.65 -9.82
N LEU A 116 0.16 8.10 -10.90
CA LEU A 116 0.96 7.68 -12.05
C LEU A 116 1.69 8.86 -12.70
N LYS A 117 1.03 10.01 -12.81
CA LYS A 117 1.65 11.23 -13.31
C LYS A 117 2.81 11.68 -12.42
N ALA A 118 2.60 11.67 -11.11
CA ALA A 118 3.64 12.02 -10.15
C ALA A 118 4.85 11.09 -10.27
N PHE A 119 4.61 9.78 -10.42
CA PHE A 119 5.66 8.79 -10.62
C PHE A 119 6.46 9.06 -11.91
N ALA A 120 5.76 9.37 -13.00
CA ALA A 120 6.40 9.65 -14.28
C ALA A 120 7.27 10.91 -14.27
N GLU A 121 7.02 11.81 -13.32
CA GLU A 121 7.76 13.07 -13.19
C GLU A 121 8.96 12.97 -12.24
N ILE A 122 9.14 11.83 -11.59
CA ILE A 122 10.29 11.62 -10.69
C ILE A 122 11.60 11.43 -11.44
#